data_fb290fd24dbc147a3b47ddce543c8428
#
_entry.id   fb290fd24dbc147a3b47ddce543c8428
#
_cell.length_a   1.000
_cell.length_b   1.000
_cell.length_c   1.000
_cell.angle_alpha   90.00
_cell.angle_beta   90.00
_cell.angle_gamma   90.00
#
_symmetry.space_group_name_H-M   'P 1'
#
loop_
_entity.id
_entity.type
_entity.pdbx_description
1 polymer ?
#
loop_
_entity_poly.entity_id
_entity_poly.type
_entity_poly.pdbx_seq_one_letter_code
_entity_poly.pdbx_strand_id
1 'polypeptide(L)'
;MYKRQAAAVALLLLLVGVAWETAKLVGGDPWRYDSFLGSGIGFHHDPPLRIAQFSDRQLPHLWDIAGAMAAPVQRGQPQTLAEYLVGAALYTWRSAIIGFVVGALIGLTLASIFVHFRLLERAFVPYVIASQAIPIVALAPMIVVGFGRDITAVVIIATYLTFFPVTIAAMRGLSSPDPRAIELMRSYAANRWAVFWKVRLPASVPYLFTALKIAATASIVGAIIGEGPGGVRSGLGRAILDFNQYYITGPERLWAAILVSSLLGITFFGLVRLAEAYLLRGRQRVET
;
A
#
# COMPACT_ATOMS: atom_id res chain seq x y z
N MET A 1 10.09 19.32 12.34
CA MET A 1 10.10 17.86 12.29
C MET A 1 9.81 17.33 10.86
N TYR A 2 8.74 17.74 10.17
CA TYR A 2 8.38 17.28 8.82
C TYR A 2 9.46 17.50 7.74
N LYS A 3 10.13 18.65 7.70
CA LYS A 3 11.19 18.93 6.72
C LYS A 3 12.36 17.95 6.82
N ARG A 4 12.76 17.56 8.04
CA ARG A 4 13.83 16.57 8.26
C ARG A 4 13.40 15.15 7.82
N GLN A 5 12.14 14.79 8.02
CA GLN A 5 11.62 13.47 7.59
C GLN A 5 11.45 13.40 6.07
N ALA A 6 10.96 14.46 5.43
CA ALA A 6 10.90 14.55 3.97
C ALA A 6 12.31 14.48 3.36
N ALA A 7 13.28 15.19 3.93
CA ALA A 7 14.68 15.13 3.52
C ALA A 7 15.27 13.72 3.70
N ALA A 8 14.95 13.02 4.80
CA ALA A 8 15.41 11.65 5.04
C ALA A 8 14.82 10.66 4.01
N VAL A 9 13.53 10.79 3.66
CA VAL A 9 12.90 9.96 2.62
C VAL A 9 13.51 10.25 1.24
N ALA A 10 13.71 11.54 0.89
CA ALA A 10 14.36 11.91 -0.36
C ALA A 10 15.80 11.37 -0.45
N LEU A 11 16.56 11.47 0.65
CA LEU A 11 17.91 10.90 0.74
C LEU A 11 17.90 9.37 0.58
N LEU A 12 16.96 8.68 1.21
CA LEU A 12 16.82 7.23 1.07
C LEU A 12 16.53 6.83 -0.39
N LEU A 13 15.59 7.52 -1.05
CA LEU A 13 15.27 7.25 -2.45
C LEU A 13 16.47 7.52 -3.37
N LEU A 14 17.21 8.59 -3.10
CA LEU A 14 18.45 8.91 -3.84
C LEU A 14 19.51 7.82 -3.61
N LEU A 15 19.71 7.37 -2.36
CA LEU A 15 20.66 6.30 -2.05
C LEU A 15 20.27 4.97 -2.73
N VAL A 16 18.98 4.63 -2.75
CA VAL A 16 18.49 3.46 -3.47
C VAL A 16 18.73 3.58 -4.98
N GLY A 17 18.46 4.75 -5.58
CA GLY A 17 18.74 5.01 -6.99
C GLY A 17 20.23 4.94 -7.33
N VAL A 18 21.08 5.51 -6.47
CA VAL A 18 22.54 5.43 -6.63
C VAL A 18 23.02 3.98 -6.49
N ALA A 19 22.53 3.24 -5.50
CA ALA A 19 22.87 1.83 -5.32
C ALA A 19 22.44 0.97 -6.52
N TRP A 20 21.26 1.28 -7.10
CA TRP A 20 20.74 0.63 -8.30
C TRP A 20 21.69 0.80 -9.49
N GLU A 21 22.03 2.05 -9.82
CA GLU A 21 22.90 2.34 -10.97
C GLU A 21 24.35 1.91 -10.71
N THR A 22 24.86 2.00 -9.46
CA THR A 22 26.20 1.45 -9.12
C THR A 22 26.26 -0.05 -9.25
N ALA A 23 25.21 -0.78 -8.88
CA ALA A 23 25.17 -2.24 -9.08
C ALA A 23 25.27 -2.59 -10.56
N LYS A 24 24.60 -1.84 -11.44
CA LYS A 24 24.69 -2.00 -12.90
C LYS A 24 26.06 -1.57 -13.46
N LEU A 25 26.64 -0.50 -12.94
CA LEU A 25 27.96 -0.03 -13.35
C LEU A 25 29.07 -1.08 -13.06
N VAL A 26 28.90 -1.85 -11.99
CA VAL A 26 29.88 -2.88 -11.58
C VAL A 26 29.60 -4.23 -12.20
N GLY A 27 28.31 -4.61 -12.37
CA GLY A 27 27.95 -5.98 -12.70
C GLY A 27 26.86 -6.15 -13.77
N GLY A 28 26.48 -5.07 -14.48
CA GLY A 28 25.42 -5.08 -15.46
C GLY A 28 25.85 -5.50 -16.89
N ASP A 29 24.96 -5.24 -17.85
CA ASP A 29 25.25 -5.35 -19.27
C ASP A 29 26.11 -4.16 -19.76
N PRO A 30 26.84 -4.29 -20.89
CA PRO A 30 27.62 -3.20 -21.45
C PRO A 30 26.76 -2.01 -21.83
N TRP A 31 27.12 -0.82 -21.37
CA TRP A 31 26.40 0.41 -21.70
C TRP A 31 26.85 0.92 -23.07
N ARG A 32 25.95 0.93 -24.04
CA ARG A 32 26.21 1.37 -25.42
C ARG A 32 25.16 2.36 -25.84
N TYR A 33 25.35 3.63 -25.45
CA TYR A 33 24.47 4.72 -25.82
C TYR A 33 25.17 5.60 -26.85
N ASP A 34 24.61 5.66 -28.09
CA ASP A 34 25.10 6.56 -29.12
C ASP A 34 24.74 8.02 -28.81
N SER A 35 23.67 8.24 -28.02
CA SER A 35 23.25 9.54 -27.52
C SER A 35 22.62 9.39 -26.14
N PHE A 36 23.36 9.75 -25.09
CA PHE A 36 22.85 9.69 -23.70
C PHE A 36 21.87 10.85 -23.45
N LEU A 37 20.61 10.53 -23.12
CA LEU A 37 19.53 11.49 -22.86
C LEU A 37 19.34 12.57 -23.96
N GLY A 38 19.62 12.25 -25.21
CA GLY A 38 19.48 13.19 -26.32
C GLY A 38 20.60 14.25 -26.40
N SER A 39 21.68 14.11 -25.63
CA SER A 39 22.81 15.08 -25.59
C SER A 39 23.75 14.99 -26.79
N GLY A 40 23.62 13.97 -27.64
CA GLY A 40 24.55 13.70 -28.74
C GLY A 40 25.93 13.18 -28.30
N ILE A 41 26.13 12.93 -27.01
CA ILE A 41 27.37 12.39 -26.44
C ILE A 41 27.20 10.88 -26.29
N GLY A 42 28.02 10.10 -27.01
CA GLY A 42 28.09 8.66 -26.87
C GLY A 42 28.74 8.28 -25.53
N PHE A 43 28.12 7.36 -24.81
CA PHE A 43 28.67 6.82 -23.56
C PHE A 43 28.82 5.30 -23.67
N HIS A 44 30.05 4.82 -23.51
CA HIS A 44 30.38 3.40 -23.54
C HIS A 44 31.07 3.02 -22.24
N HIS A 45 30.51 2.02 -21.57
CA HIS A 45 31.09 1.44 -20.35
C HIS A 45 30.92 -0.08 -20.36
N ASP A 46 32.01 -0.81 -20.17
CA ASP A 46 31.98 -2.26 -20.00
C ASP A 46 32.17 -2.59 -18.50
N PRO A 47 31.12 -3.08 -17.83
CA PRO A 47 31.19 -3.46 -16.43
C PRO A 47 32.24 -4.54 -16.17
N PRO A 48 33.04 -4.46 -15.08
CA PRO A 48 34.09 -5.43 -14.77
C PRO A 48 33.56 -6.84 -14.45
N LEU A 49 32.29 -6.92 -14.00
CA LEU A 49 31.64 -8.18 -13.69
C LEU A 49 30.37 -8.32 -14.56
N ARG A 50 29.99 -9.55 -14.89
CA ARG A 50 28.72 -9.84 -15.56
C ARG A 50 27.86 -10.70 -14.66
N ILE A 51 26.96 -10.05 -13.93
CA ILE A 51 26.03 -10.70 -12.99
C ILE A 51 24.66 -10.71 -13.64
N ALA A 52 24.11 -11.88 -13.93
CA ALA A 52 22.84 -12.02 -14.65
C ALA A 52 21.67 -11.24 -14.00
N GLN A 53 21.69 -11.12 -12.66
CA GLN A 53 20.68 -10.38 -11.91
C GLN A 53 20.71 -8.86 -12.15
N PHE A 54 21.83 -8.31 -12.63
CA PHE A 54 21.98 -6.89 -12.95
C PHE A 54 21.87 -6.58 -14.45
N SER A 55 21.52 -7.59 -15.25
CA SER A 55 21.27 -7.41 -16.69
C SER A 55 20.11 -6.45 -16.93
N ASP A 56 20.11 -5.76 -18.07
CA ASP A 56 19.03 -4.83 -18.45
C ASP A 56 17.65 -5.48 -18.49
N ARG A 57 17.60 -6.81 -18.73
CA ARG A 57 16.37 -7.58 -18.66
C ARG A 57 15.81 -7.71 -17.26
N GLN A 58 16.64 -7.88 -16.24
CA GLN A 58 16.21 -8.06 -14.86
C GLN A 58 16.15 -6.75 -14.08
N LEU A 59 17.08 -5.85 -14.34
CA LEU A 59 17.23 -4.57 -13.68
C LEU A 59 17.48 -3.48 -14.74
N PRO A 60 16.46 -2.96 -15.44
CA PRO A 60 16.64 -1.89 -16.42
C PRO A 60 17.17 -0.62 -15.76
N HIS A 61 17.81 0.24 -16.52
CA HIS A 61 18.25 1.55 -16.02
C HIS A 61 17.08 2.45 -15.65
N LEU A 62 17.27 3.30 -14.65
CA LEU A 62 16.20 4.23 -14.22
C LEU A 62 15.82 5.20 -15.33
N TRP A 63 16.75 5.62 -16.16
CA TRP A 63 16.45 6.48 -17.33
C TRP A 63 15.71 5.74 -18.44
N ASP A 64 15.92 4.41 -18.62
CA ASP A 64 15.16 3.60 -19.57
C ASP A 64 13.71 3.46 -19.13
N ILE A 65 13.48 3.26 -17.82
CA ILE A 65 12.14 3.27 -17.22
C ILE A 65 11.48 4.65 -17.44
N ALA A 66 12.21 5.74 -17.20
CA ALA A 66 11.70 7.10 -17.42
C ALA A 66 11.41 7.36 -18.90
N GLY A 67 12.29 6.92 -19.80
CA GLY A 67 12.09 6.98 -21.24
C GLY A 67 10.87 6.18 -21.72
N ALA A 68 10.69 4.98 -21.16
CA ALA A 68 9.54 4.14 -21.47
C ALA A 68 8.21 4.81 -21.04
N MET A 69 8.18 5.57 -19.96
CA MET A 69 6.99 6.31 -19.53
C MET A 69 6.53 7.35 -20.56
N ALA A 70 7.46 7.95 -21.29
CA ALA A 70 7.15 8.90 -22.36
C ALA A 70 6.82 8.23 -23.70
N ALA A 71 7.12 6.95 -23.85
CA ALA A 71 6.86 6.19 -25.06
C ALA A 71 5.39 5.72 -25.18
N PRO A 72 4.87 5.45 -26.40
CA PRO A 72 3.54 4.88 -26.58
C PRO A 72 3.40 3.50 -25.93
N VAL A 73 2.23 3.20 -25.33
CA VAL A 73 1.93 1.88 -24.74
C VAL A 73 1.99 0.78 -25.80
N GLN A 74 1.46 1.06 -27.00
CA GLN A 74 1.51 0.17 -28.15
C GLN A 74 1.89 0.96 -29.39
N ARG A 75 2.58 0.31 -30.34
CA ARG A 75 2.92 0.95 -31.63
C ARG A 75 1.64 1.40 -32.33
N GLY A 76 1.59 2.67 -32.71
CA GLY A 76 0.45 3.26 -33.42
C GLY A 76 -0.67 3.81 -32.53
N GLN A 77 -0.57 3.70 -31.21
CA GLN A 77 -1.47 4.38 -30.29
C GLN A 77 -0.89 5.72 -29.82
N PRO A 78 -1.71 6.78 -29.71
CA PRO A 78 -1.24 8.09 -29.23
C PRO A 78 -0.99 8.12 -27.72
N GLN A 79 -1.55 7.17 -26.96
CA GLN A 79 -1.47 7.13 -25.49
C GLN A 79 -0.07 6.73 -25.04
N THR A 80 0.54 7.56 -24.19
CA THR A 80 1.82 7.25 -23.54
C THR A 80 1.65 6.24 -22.42
N LEU A 81 2.76 5.54 -22.04
CA LEU A 81 2.75 4.62 -20.90
C LEU A 81 2.42 5.35 -19.61
N ALA A 82 2.89 6.59 -19.41
CA ALA A 82 2.57 7.40 -18.26
C ALA A 82 1.06 7.66 -18.13
N GLU A 83 0.40 8.09 -19.22
CA GLU A 83 -1.05 8.32 -19.22
C GLU A 83 -1.84 7.04 -18.91
N TYR A 84 -1.44 5.92 -19.49
CA TYR A 84 -2.04 4.62 -19.21
C TYR A 84 -1.89 4.23 -17.74
N LEU A 85 -0.68 4.34 -17.18
CA LEU A 85 -0.41 4.01 -15.77
C LEU A 85 -1.11 4.96 -14.80
N VAL A 86 -1.25 6.24 -15.12
CA VAL A 86 -2.05 7.18 -14.32
C VAL A 86 -3.52 6.76 -14.30
N GLY A 87 -4.09 6.41 -15.44
CA GLY A 87 -5.46 5.89 -15.52
C GLY A 87 -5.64 4.61 -14.69
N ALA A 88 -4.71 3.67 -14.81
CA ALA A 88 -4.68 2.44 -14.03
C ALA A 88 -4.53 2.72 -12.52
N ALA A 89 -3.64 3.66 -12.14
CA ALA A 89 -3.43 4.07 -10.77
C ALA A 89 -4.70 4.71 -10.13
N LEU A 90 -5.42 5.53 -10.88
CA LEU A 90 -6.68 6.11 -10.41
C LEU A 90 -7.76 5.04 -10.16
N TYR A 91 -7.82 4.02 -10.99
CA TYR A 91 -8.73 2.88 -10.77
C TYR A 91 -8.37 2.12 -9.49
N THR A 92 -7.09 1.73 -9.34
CA THR A 92 -6.57 1.06 -8.14
C THR A 92 -6.76 1.92 -6.90
N TRP A 93 -6.52 3.23 -6.99
CA TRP A 93 -6.73 4.18 -5.91
C TRP A 93 -8.18 4.21 -5.41
N ARG A 94 -9.12 4.31 -6.36
CA ARG A 94 -10.55 4.32 -6.04
C ARG A 94 -10.98 3.05 -5.33
N SER A 95 -10.62 1.88 -5.84
CA SER A 95 -10.97 0.59 -5.23
C SER A 95 -10.31 0.38 -3.87
N ALA A 96 -9.04 0.80 -3.74
CA ALA A 96 -8.31 0.71 -2.48
C ALA A 96 -8.91 1.64 -1.39
N ILE A 97 -9.27 2.89 -1.71
CA ILE A 97 -9.91 3.81 -0.76
C ILE A 97 -11.25 3.25 -0.28
N ILE A 98 -12.10 2.77 -1.19
CA ILE A 98 -13.38 2.20 -0.81
C ILE A 98 -13.16 0.98 0.09
N GLY A 99 -12.28 0.05 -0.30
CA GLY A 99 -11.94 -1.12 0.50
C GLY A 99 -11.34 -0.75 1.87
N PHE A 100 -10.47 0.26 1.92
CA PHE A 100 -9.92 0.79 3.15
C PHE A 100 -10.98 1.33 4.10
N VAL A 101 -11.89 2.17 3.61
CA VAL A 101 -12.95 2.77 4.44
C VAL A 101 -13.90 1.69 4.94
N VAL A 102 -14.36 0.81 4.06
CA VAL A 102 -15.28 -0.30 4.44
C VAL A 102 -14.59 -1.24 5.44
N GLY A 103 -13.35 -1.64 5.17
CA GLY A 103 -12.58 -2.51 6.06
C GLY A 103 -12.29 -1.88 7.41
N ALA A 104 -11.97 -0.59 7.44
CA ALA A 104 -11.75 0.16 8.69
C ALA A 104 -13.04 0.26 9.52
N LEU A 105 -14.19 0.52 8.88
CA LEU A 105 -15.49 0.57 9.56
C LEU A 105 -15.89 -0.81 10.12
N ILE A 106 -15.73 -1.88 9.33
CA ILE A 106 -15.97 -3.25 9.78
C ILE A 106 -15.06 -3.59 10.96
N GLY A 107 -13.75 -3.31 10.83
CA GLY A 107 -12.76 -3.59 11.87
C GLY A 107 -13.04 -2.86 13.18
N LEU A 108 -13.36 -1.56 13.11
CA LEU A 108 -13.70 -0.77 14.29
C LEU A 108 -15.02 -1.24 14.94
N THR A 109 -16.01 -1.59 14.13
CA THR A 109 -17.29 -2.10 14.62
C THR A 109 -17.11 -3.45 15.34
N LEU A 110 -16.38 -4.40 14.73
CA LEU A 110 -16.07 -5.68 15.36
C LEU A 110 -15.30 -5.51 16.66
N ALA A 111 -14.25 -4.67 16.67
CA ALA A 111 -13.49 -4.37 17.89
C ALA A 111 -14.37 -3.79 18.99
N SER A 112 -15.30 -2.87 18.63
CA SER A 112 -16.23 -2.27 19.60
C SER A 112 -17.17 -3.32 20.20
N ILE A 113 -17.69 -4.25 19.38
CA ILE A 113 -18.54 -5.36 19.82
C ILE A 113 -17.74 -6.29 20.76
N PHE A 114 -16.53 -6.69 20.37
CA PHE A 114 -15.72 -7.62 21.13
C PHE A 114 -15.32 -7.05 22.50
N VAL A 115 -14.98 -5.78 22.58
CA VAL A 115 -14.65 -5.12 23.88
C VAL A 115 -15.86 -5.01 24.79
N HIS A 116 -17.08 -4.97 24.26
CA HIS A 116 -18.31 -4.94 25.07
C HIS A 116 -18.81 -6.33 25.47
N PHE A 117 -18.59 -7.35 24.63
CA PHE A 117 -19.11 -8.70 24.80
C PHE A 117 -17.96 -9.73 24.80
N ARG A 118 -17.45 -10.02 26.01
CA ARG A 118 -16.32 -10.93 26.23
C ARG A 118 -16.55 -12.36 25.66
N LEU A 119 -17.80 -12.79 25.62
CA LEU A 119 -18.15 -14.07 25.00
C LEU A 119 -17.91 -14.06 23.49
N LEU A 120 -18.32 -12.99 22.82
CA LEU A 120 -18.10 -12.84 21.37
C LEU A 120 -16.60 -12.67 21.05
N GLU A 121 -15.86 -11.92 21.87
CA GLU A 121 -14.40 -11.81 21.76
C GLU A 121 -13.75 -13.21 21.76
N ARG A 122 -14.02 -14.03 22.80
CA ARG A 122 -13.44 -15.37 22.92
C ARG A 122 -13.87 -16.33 21.82
N ALA A 123 -15.11 -16.21 21.35
CA ALA A 123 -15.64 -17.06 20.30
C ALA A 123 -15.10 -16.69 18.91
N PHE A 124 -15.01 -15.40 18.57
CA PHE A 124 -14.75 -14.98 17.18
C PHE A 124 -13.32 -14.51 16.88
N VAL A 125 -12.58 -13.99 17.87
CA VAL A 125 -11.20 -13.50 17.63
C VAL A 125 -10.28 -14.61 17.09
N PRO A 126 -10.34 -15.89 17.52
CA PRO A 126 -9.54 -16.94 16.91
C PRO A 126 -9.80 -17.11 15.41
N TYR A 127 -11.06 -16.98 14.98
CA TYR A 127 -11.43 -17.08 13.55
C TYR A 127 -10.97 -15.84 12.77
N VAL A 128 -11.03 -14.65 13.36
CA VAL A 128 -10.49 -13.43 12.76
C VAL A 128 -8.98 -13.56 12.54
N ILE A 129 -8.24 -14.13 13.50
CA ILE A 129 -6.81 -14.39 13.36
C ILE A 129 -6.57 -15.48 12.32
N ALA A 130 -7.28 -16.59 12.38
CA ALA A 130 -7.13 -17.71 11.47
C ALA A 130 -7.44 -17.32 10.00
N SER A 131 -8.33 -16.36 9.78
CA SER A 131 -8.64 -15.86 8.43
C SER A 131 -7.41 -15.34 7.70
N GLN A 132 -6.41 -14.80 8.41
CA GLN A 132 -5.17 -14.30 7.82
C GLN A 132 -4.23 -15.41 7.32
N ALA A 133 -4.45 -16.65 7.76
CA ALA A 133 -3.68 -17.79 7.27
C ALA A 133 -4.09 -18.21 5.84
N ILE A 134 -5.22 -17.73 5.36
CA ILE A 134 -5.71 -18.05 4.02
C ILE A 134 -4.98 -17.17 3.00
N PRO A 135 -4.27 -17.75 2.00
CA PRO A 135 -3.58 -16.99 0.98
C PRO A 135 -4.59 -16.21 0.11
N ILE A 136 -4.65 -14.89 0.27
CA ILE A 136 -5.59 -14.04 -0.45
C ILE A 136 -5.45 -14.15 -1.97
N VAL A 137 -4.24 -14.40 -2.48
CA VAL A 137 -3.98 -14.60 -3.92
C VAL A 137 -4.73 -15.82 -4.45
N ALA A 138 -4.92 -16.87 -3.62
CA ALA A 138 -5.71 -18.05 -4.00
C ALA A 138 -7.20 -17.78 -3.96
N LEU A 139 -7.68 -16.89 -3.06
CA LEU A 139 -9.09 -16.52 -2.96
C LEU A 139 -9.52 -15.52 -4.03
N ALA A 140 -8.61 -14.67 -4.51
CA ALA A 140 -8.94 -13.59 -5.43
C ALA A 140 -9.72 -14.07 -6.68
N PRO A 141 -9.31 -15.13 -7.40
CA PRO A 141 -10.09 -15.64 -8.54
C PRO A 141 -11.51 -16.09 -8.16
N MET A 142 -11.66 -16.72 -7.00
CA MET A 142 -12.98 -17.18 -6.52
C MET A 142 -13.93 -16.02 -6.22
N ILE A 143 -13.38 -14.96 -5.58
CA ILE A 143 -14.14 -13.74 -5.28
C ILE A 143 -14.58 -13.07 -6.59
N VAL A 144 -13.69 -12.99 -7.58
CA VAL A 144 -14.00 -12.39 -8.88
C VAL A 144 -15.03 -13.22 -9.67
N VAL A 145 -14.97 -14.54 -9.61
CA VAL A 145 -15.99 -15.42 -10.23
C VAL A 145 -17.34 -15.24 -9.54
N GLY A 146 -17.37 -15.11 -8.21
CA GLY A 146 -18.60 -14.99 -7.43
C GLY A 146 -19.26 -13.60 -7.50
N PHE A 147 -18.47 -12.54 -7.51
CA PHE A 147 -18.95 -11.14 -7.40
C PHE A 147 -18.81 -10.32 -8.70
N GLY A 148 -18.23 -10.92 -9.75
CA GLY A 148 -18.03 -10.24 -11.04
C GLY A 148 -16.62 -9.71 -11.23
N ARG A 149 -16.28 -9.43 -12.52
CA ARG A 149 -14.96 -8.93 -12.96
C ARG A 149 -14.93 -7.41 -12.97
N ASP A 150 -15.36 -6.80 -11.90
CA ASP A 150 -15.47 -5.35 -11.76
C ASP A 150 -14.83 -4.84 -10.47
N ILE A 151 -15.04 -3.58 -10.16
CA ILE A 151 -14.53 -2.92 -8.95
C ILE A 151 -15.02 -3.59 -7.66
N THR A 152 -16.18 -4.25 -7.65
CA THR A 152 -16.78 -4.86 -6.46
C THR A 152 -15.89 -5.96 -5.89
N ALA A 153 -15.41 -6.86 -6.74
CA ALA A 153 -14.51 -7.93 -6.31
C ALA A 153 -13.18 -7.36 -5.75
N VAL A 154 -12.64 -6.32 -6.40
CA VAL A 154 -11.41 -5.65 -5.96
C VAL A 154 -11.61 -5.02 -4.58
N VAL A 155 -12.73 -4.31 -4.39
CA VAL A 155 -13.10 -3.68 -3.11
C VAL A 155 -13.25 -4.73 -2.00
N ILE A 156 -13.86 -5.88 -2.27
CA ILE A 156 -14.00 -6.98 -1.29
C ILE A 156 -12.63 -7.46 -0.83
N ILE A 157 -11.69 -7.67 -1.77
CA ILE A 157 -10.33 -8.12 -1.45
C ILE A 157 -9.56 -7.06 -0.66
N ALA A 158 -9.65 -5.80 -1.06
CA ALA A 158 -9.03 -4.69 -0.33
C ALA A 158 -9.64 -4.53 1.07
N THR A 159 -10.95 -4.69 1.22
CA THR A 159 -11.66 -4.70 2.51
C THR A 159 -11.15 -5.83 3.41
N TYR A 160 -11.00 -7.03 2.86
CA TYR A 160 -10.51 -8.20 3.60
C TYR A 160 -9.11 -7.98 4.17
N LEU A 161 -8.19 -7.40 3.41
CA LEU A 161 -6.84 -7.10 3.91
C LEU A 161 -6.80 -5.95 4.92
N THR A 162 -7.81 -5.07 4.90
CA THR A 162 -7.88 -3.89 5.77
C THR A 162 -8.53 -4.20 7.13
N PHE A 163 -9.62 -5.00 7.17
CA PHE A 163 -10.42 -5.14 8.39
C PHE A 163 -9.65 -5.78 9.54
N PHE A 164 -8.78 -6.75 9.25
CA PHE A 164 -8.06 -7.47 10.29
C PHE A 164 -7.10 -6.58 11.12
N PRO A 165 -6.12 -5.87 10.51
CA PRO A 165 -5.21 -5.03 11.30
C PRO A 165 -5.97 -3.96 12.09
N VAL A 166 -7.06 -3.43 11.53
CA VAL A 166 -7.88 -2.44 12.23
C VAL A 166 -8.63 -3.07 13.40
N THR A 167 -9.22 -4.27 13.24
CA THR A 167 -9.91 -4.97 14.33
C THR A 167 -9.00 -5.22 15.51
N ILE A 168 -7.83 -5.82 15.27
CA ILE A 168 -6.91 -6.19 16.34
C ILE A 168 -6.33 -4.95 17.04
N ALA A 169 -5.93 -3.93 16.31
CA ALA A 169 -5.39 -2.73 16.91
C ALA A 169 -6.46 -1.89 17.63
N ALA A 170 -7.68 -1.82 17.08
CA ALA A 170 -8.80 -1.17 17.73
C ALA A 170 -9.16 -1.86 19.06
N MET A 171 -9.19 -3.20 19.10
CA MET A 171 -9.41 -3.96 20.34
C MET A 171 -8.36 -3.62 21.39
N ARG A 172 -7.06 -3.62 21.00
CA ARG A 172 -5.96 -3.24 21.91
C ARG A 172 -6.13 -1.80 22.40
N GLY A 173 -6.42 -0.88 21.49
CA GLY A 173 -6.60 0.53 21.82
C GLY A 173 -7.81 0.80 22.72
N LEU A 174 -8.96 0.16 22.46
CA LEU A 174 -10.16 0.28 23.28
C LEU A 174 -10.00 -0.38 24.66
N SER A 175 -9.05 -1.30 24.80
CA SER A 175 -8.72 -1.97 26.07
C SER A 175 -7.54 -1.32 26.81
N SER A 176 -6.89 -0.30 26.24
CA SER A 176 -5.69 0.34 26.78
C SER A 176 -5.91 1.27 27.98
N PRO A 177 -7.11 1.84 28.27
CA PRO A 177 -7.29 2.73 29.41
C PRO A 177 -6.95 2.06 30.74
N ASP A 178 -6.35 2.84 31.65
CA ASP A 178 -6.09 2.41 33.00
C ASP A 178 -7.39 1.93 33.71
N PRO A 179 -7.40 0.74 34.31
CA PRO A 179 -8.54 0.24 35.08
C PRO A 179 -9.08 1.23 36.11
N ARG A 180 -8.21 2.02 36.75
CA ARG A 180 -8.58 3.07 37.69
C ARG A 180 -9.46 4.15 37.04
N ALA A 181 -9.16 4.55 35.81
CA ALA A 181 -9.98 5.52 35.08
C ALA A 181 -11.39 4.97 34.80
N ILE A 182 -11.48 3.67 34.53
CA ILE A 182 -12.77 3.00 34.30
C ILE A 182 -13.54 2.87 35.63
N GLU A 183 -12.87 2.55 36.74
CA GLU A 183 -13.46 2.48 38.09
C GLU A 183 -13.98 3.84 38.53
N LEU A 184 -13.20 4.91 38.29
CA LEU A 184 -13.63 6.28 38.57
C LEU A 184 -14.91 6.63 37.81
N MET A 185 -14.99 6.29 36.53
CA MET A 185 -16.23 6.52 35.76
C MET A 185 -17.42 5.74 36.34
N ARG A 186 -17.19 4.54 36.84
CA ARG A 186 -18.22 3.73 37.52
C ARG A 186 -18.69 4.35 38.83
N SER A 187 -17.79 4.92 39.63
CA SER A 187 -18.15 5.61 40.88
C SER A 187 -19.06 6.82 40.63
N TYR A 188 -18.98 7.44 39.45
CA TYR A 188 -19.92 8.49 38.99
C TYR A 188 -21.16 7.90 38.28
N ALA A 189 -21.47 6.62 38.48
CA ALA A 189 -22.60 5.93 37.84
C ALA A 189 -22.64 6.04 36.31
N ALA A 190 -21.46 6.21 35.63
CA ALA A 190 -21.39 6.30 34.20
C ALA A 190 -21.78 4.97 33.55
N ASN A 191 -22.67 5.01 32.56
CA ASN A 191 -23.06 3.85 31.79
C ASN A 191 -21.96 3.40 30.82
N ARG A 192 -22.08 2.20 30.26
CA ARG A 192 -21.07 1.60 29.34
C ARG A 192 -20.77 2.47 28.11
N TRP A 193 -21.78 3.17 27.59
CA TRP A 193 -21.62 4.07 26.45
C TRP A 193 -20.84 5.34 26.82
N ALA A 194 -21.06 5.90 28.02
CA ALA A 194 -20.27 7.03 28.50
C ALA A 194 -18.79 6.64 28.67
N VAL A 195 -18.50 5.46 29.21
CA VAL A 195 -17.12 4.94 29.33
C VAL A 195 -16.51 4.72 27.93
N PHE A 196 -17.28 4.18 26.97
CA PHE A 196 -16.81 3.96 25.62
C PHE A 196 -16.41 5.28 24.94
N TRP A 197 -17.33 6.24 24.86
CA TRP A 197 -17.10 7.50 24.15
C TRP A 197 -16.11 8.44 24.84
N LYS A 198 -16.12 8.49 26.19
CA LYS A 198 -15.30 9.47 26.94
C LYS A 198 -13.92 8.94 27.33
N VAL A 199 -13.73 7.62 27.45
CA VAL A 199 -12.48 7.02 27.91
C VAL A 199 -11.86 6.11 26.85
N ARG A 200 -12.59 5.05 26.42
CA ARG A 200 -12.03 4.01 25.55
C ARG A 200 -11.71 4.52 24.14
N LEU A 201 -12.67 5.16 23.50
CA LEU A 201 -12.48 5.64 22.11
C LEU A 201 -11.39 6.72 22.01
N PRO A 202 -11.33 7.74 22.89
CA PRO A 202 -10.23 8.69 22.88
C PRO A 202 -8.84 8.06 23.15
N ALA A 203 -8.75 7.08 24.03
CA ALA A 203 -7.50 6.38 24.32
C ALA A 203 -7.06 5.47 23.14
N SER A 204 -8.02 4.97 22.34
CA SER A 204 -7.72 4.09 21.20
C SER A 204 -7.15 4.81 19.97
N VAL A 205 -7.30 6.14 19.89
CA VAL A 205 -6.95 6.92 18.68
C VAL A 205 -5.50 6.71 18.22
N PRO A 206 -4.45 6.69 19.07
CA PRO A 206 -3.08 6.43 18.61
C PRO A 206 -2.91 5.03 18.01
N TYR A 207 -3.56 4.03 18.61
CA TYR A 207 -3.56 2.65 18.11
C TYR A 207 -4.26 2.53 16.76
N LEU A 208 -5.41 3.23 16.63
CA LEU A 208 -6.17 3.28 15.38
C LEU A 208 -5.35 3.88 14.24
N PHE A 209 -4.68 5.01 14.46
CA PHE A 209 -3.85 5.59 13.40
C PHE A 209 -2.68 4.71 13.02
N THR A 210 -2.07 3.99 13.98
CA THR A 210 -1.03 3.00 13.66
C THR A 210 -1.58 1.89 12.77
N ALA A 211 -2.77 1.37 13.09
CA ALA A 211 -3.43 0.35 12.26
C ALA A 211 -3.86 0.89 10.90
N LEU A 212 -4.42 2.10 10.85
CA LEU A 212 -4.86 2.72 9.60
C LEU A 212 -3.70 2.95 8.61
N LYS A 213 -2.49 3.27 9.11
CA LYS A 213 -1.30 3.36 8.26
C LYS A 213 -0.94 2.02 7.63
N ILE A 214 -1.00 0.93 8.40
CA ILE A 214 -0.77 -0.43 7.89
C ILE A 214 -1.89 -0.83 6.92
N ALA A 215 -3.14 -0.56 7.29
CA ALA A 215 -4.31 -0.87 6.49
C ALA A 215 -4.34 -0.12 5.14
N ALA A 216 -3.82 1.12 5.09
CA ALA A 216 -3.73 1.89 3.86
C ALA A 216 -2.82 1.21 2.82
N THR A 217 -1.65 0.72 3.24
CA THR A 217 -0.77 -0.05 2.34
C THR A 217 -1.37 -1.42 2.01
N ALA A 218 -1.98 -2.10 2.98
CA ALA A 218 -2.63 -3.39 2.77
C ALA A 218 -3.80 -3.30 1.77
N SER A 219 -4.57 -2.21 1.78
CA SER A 219 -5.68 -2.01 0.83
C SER A 219 -5.20 -1.82 -0.62
N ILE A 220 -4.06 -1.13 -0.84
CA ILE A 220 -3.43 -1.04 -2.17
C ILE A 220 -2.96 -2.42 -2.64
N VAL A 221 -2.29 -3.18 -1.77
CA VAL A 221 -1.88 -4.56 -2.08
C VAL A 221 -3.10 -5.42 -2.43
N GLY A 222 -4.18 -5.30 -1.65
CA GLY A 222 -5.43 -6.00 -1.90
C GLY A 222 -6.07 -5.62 -3.23
N ALA A 223 -6.07 -4.35 -3.58
CA ALA A 223 -6.57 -3.88 -4.86
C ALA A 223 -5.75 -4.47 -6.02
N ILE A 224 -4.41 -4.38 -5.97
CA ILE A 224 -3.51 -4.93 -6.99
C ILE A 224 -3.71 -6.46 -7.17
N ILE A 225 -3.87 -7.21 -6.06
CA ILE A 225 -4.14 -8.65 -6.11
C ILE A 225 -5.52 -8.92 -6.74
N GLY A 226 -6.53 -8.13 -6.41
CA GLY A 226 -7.87 -8.29 -6.96
C GLY A 226 -7.95 -7.96 -8.46
N GLU A 227 -7.17 -6.99 -8.91
CA GLU A 227 -7.09 -6.57 -10.31
C GLU A 227 -6.33 -7.58 -11.20
N GLY A 228 -5.30 -8.22 -10.64
CA GLY A 228 -4.41 -9.12 -11.37
C GLY A 228 -5.02 -10.49 -11.64
N PRO A 229 -4.90 -11.46 -10.74
CA PRO A 229 -5.31 -12.85 -10.98
C PRO A 229 -6.82 -13.01 -11.26
N GLY A 230 -7.63 -12.07 -10.83
CA GLY A 230 -9.07 -12.11 -10.97
C GLY A 230 -9.61 -11.83 -12.38
N GLY A 231 -8.79 -11.31 -13.30
CA GLY A 231 -9.20 -10.99 -14.65
C GLY A 231 -10.07 -9.72 -14.76
N VAL A 232 -9.97 -8.81 -13.81
CA VAL A 232 -10.49 -7.44 -13.92
C VAL A 232 -9.70 -6.71 -15.03
N ARG A 233 -10.41 -5.91 -15.86
CA ARG A 233 -9.82 -5.34 -17.07
C ARG A 233 -9.07 -4.03 -16.89
N SER A 234 -8.98 -3.51 -15.66
CA SER A 234 -8.41 -2.20 -15.34
C SER A 234 -7.59 -2.26 -14.06
N GLY A 235 -6.73 -1.27 -13.87
CA GLY A 235 -5.91 -1.11 -12.67
C GLY A 235 -4.46 -1.50 -12.83
N LEU A 236 -3.64 -1.14 -11.83
CA LEU A 236 -2.19 -1.42 -11.83
C LEU A 236 -1.88 -2.91 -11.74
N GLY A 237 -2.71 -3.69 -11.01
CA GLY A 237 -2.55 -5.14 -10.95
C GLY A 237 -2.71 -5.80 -12.32
N ARG A 238 -3.64 -5.30 -13.13
CA ARG A 238 -3.81 -5.75 -14.53
C ARG A 238 -2.63 -5.32 -15.37
N ALA A 239 -2.19 -4.09 -15.27
CA ALA A 239 -1.03 -3.58 -15.99
C ALA A 239 0.24 -4.40 -15.71
N ILE A 240 0.48 -4.73 -14.43
CA ILE A 240 1.61 -5.58 -14.01
C ILE A 240 1.54 -6.96 -14.68
N LEU A 241 0.37 -7.60 -14.70
CA LEU A 241 0.21 -8.90 -15.35
C LEU A 241 0.45 -8.83 -16.86
N ASP A 242 -0.11 -7.83 -17.53
CA ASP A 242 0.02 -7.67 -18.97
C ASP A 242 1.49 -7.41 -19.35
N PHE A 243 2.19 -6.52 -18.64
CA PHE A 243 3.60 -6.25 -18.91
C PHE A 243 4.51 -7.42 -18.53
N ASN A 244 4.16 -8.21 -17.52
CA ASN A 244 4.90 -9.42 -17.19
C ASN A 244 4.89 -10.47 -18.30
N GLN A 245 3.80 -10.55 -19.09
CA GLN A 245 3.73 -11.45 -20.25
C GLN A 245 4.74 -11.06 -21.35
N TYR A 246 5.06 -9.78 -21.46
CA TYR A 246 6.00 -9.22 -22.43
C TYR A 246 7.33 -8.77 -21.80
N TYR A 247 7.66 -9.31 -20.63
CA TYR A 247 8.85 -8.93 -19.87
C TYR A 247 10.16 -9.02 -20.64
N ILE A 248 10.31 -10.05 -21.49
CA ILE A 248 11.55 -10.27 -22.28
C ILE A 248 11.81 -9.14 -23.27
N THR A 249 10.76 -8.50 -23.79
CA THR A 249 10.85 -7.49 -24.87
C THR A 249 10.73 -6.06 -24.37
N GLY A 250 10.37 -5.84 -23.10
CA GLY A 250 10.18 -4.51 -22.52
C GLY A 250 10.10 -4.55 -21.01
N PRO A 251 11.18 -4.94 -20.31
CA PRO A 251 11.21 -5.03 -18.84
C PRO A 251 10.95 -3.67 -18.18
N GLU A 252 11.32 -2.56 -18.82
CA GLU A 252 11.13 -1.20 -18.32
C GLU A 252 9.65 -0.84 -18.08
N ARG A 253 8.72 -1.43 -18.83
CA ARG A 253 7.27 -1.21 -18.67
C ARG A 253 6.75 -1.85 -17.39
N LEU A 254 7.19 -3.07 -17.09
CA LEU A 254 6.83 -3.75 -15.85
C LEU A 254 7.38 -2.98 -14.65
N TRP A 255 8.63 -2.55 -14.72
CA TRP A 255 9.26 -1.76 -13.68
C TRP A 255 8.57 -0.39 -13.47
N ALA A 256 8.16 0.26 -14.56
CA ALA A 256 7.36 1.48 -14.48
C ALA A 256 6.05 1.25 -13.70
N ALA A 257 5.33 0.17 -14.00
CA ALA A 257 4.09 -0.18 -13.28
C ALA A 257 4.33 -0.49 -11.80
N ILE A 258 5.43 -1.19 -11.47
CA ILE A 258 5.83 -1.48 -10.08
C ILE A 258 6.17 -0.18 -9.34
N LEU A 259 6.94 0.73 -9.94
CA LEU A 259 7.28 2.02 -9.33
C LEU A 259 6.04 2.89 -9.09
N VAL A 260 5.12 2.97 -10.05
CA VAL A 260 3.85 3.70 -9.89
C VAL A 260 3.00 3.08 -8.77
N SER A 261 2.95 1.75 -8.67
CA SER A 261 2.24 1.03 -7.60
C SER A 261 2.85 1.32 -6.23
N SER A 262 4.18 1.33 -6.14
CA SER A 262 4.90 1.66 -4.91
C SER A 262 4.66 3.10 -4.48
N LEU A 263 4.69 4.05 -5.43
CA LEU A 263 4.41 5.46 -5.18
C LEU A 263 2.96 5.65 -4.69
N LEU A 264 2.01 4.91 -5.25
CA LEU A 264 0.62 4.93 -4.82
C LEU A 264 0.48 4.50 -3.35
N GLY A 265 1.14 3.40 -2.96
CA GLY A 265 1.16 2.91 -1.57
C GLY A 265 1.79 3.90 -0.59
N ILE A 266 2.95 4.47 -0.96
CA ILE A 266 3.65 5.49 -0.17
C ILE A 266 2.77 6.74 0.00
N THR A 267 2.11 7.17 -1.06
CA THR A 267 1.21 8.34 -1.04
C THR A 267 0.03 8.09 -0.10
N PHE A 268 -0.59 6.92 -0.14
CA PHE A 268 -1.72 6.60 0.73
C PHE A 268 -1.30 6.53 2.21
N PHE A 269 -0.20 5.84 2.50
CA PHE A 269 0.40 5.86 3.84
C PHE A 269 0.67 7.30 4.31
N GLY A 270 1.24 8.14 3.44
CA GLY A 270 1.54 9.54 3.72
C GLY A 270 0.29 10.36 4.04
N LEU A 271 -0.80 10.17 3.31
CA LEU A 271 -2.08 10.84 3.57
C LEU A 271 -2.67 10.46 4.93
N VAL A 272 -2.67 9.16 5.28
CA VAL A 272 -3.14 8.71 6.60
C VAL A 272 -2.25 9.28 7.72
N ARG A 273 -0.93 9.33 7.51
CA ARG A 273 0.01 9.95 8.45
C ARG A 273 -0.21 11.46 8.60
N LEU A 274 -0.52 12.16 7.52
CA LEU A 274 -0.86 13.59 7.59
C LEU A 274 -2.15 13.80 8.37
N ALA A 275 -3.18 12.95 8.15
CA ALA A 275 -4.42 12.98 8.93
C ALA A 275 -4.17 12.74 10.42
N GLU A 276 -3.32 11.74 10.78
CA GLU A 276 -2.88 11.51 12.16
C GLU A 276 -2.25 12.76 12.77
N ALA A 277 -1.28 13.34 12.08
CA ALA A 277 -0.58 14.51 12.57
C ALA A 277 -1.47 15.74 12.75
N TYR A 278 -2.48 15.91 11.89
CA TYR A 278 -3.45 16.98 12.02
C TYR A 278 -4.37 16.77 13.22
N LEU A 279 -4.92 15.57 13.38
CA LEU A 279 -5.89 15.24 14.42
C LEU A 279 -5.25 15.13 15.83
N LEU A 280 -3.97 14.71 15.92
CA LEU A 280 -3.28 14.54 17.20
C LEU A 280 -2.45 15.76 17.64
N ARG A 281 -2.35 16.82 16.83
CA ARG A 281 -1.59 18.05 17.16
C ARG A 281 -1.98 18.67 18.51
N GLY A 282 -3.25 18.54 18.94
CA GLY A 282 -3.74 19.07 20.20
C GLY A 282 -3.40 18.22 21.44
N ARG A 283 -3.14 16.91 21.26
CA ARG A 283 -2.92 15.98 22.40
C ARG A 283 -1.47 15.88 22.85
N GLN A 284 -0.52 16.08 21.95
CA GLN A 284 0.93 16.05 22.29
C GLN A 284 1.39 17.26 23.13
N ARG A 285 0.56 18.30 23.29
CA ARG A 285 0.89 19.48 24.12
C ARG A 285 0.57 19.31 25.60
N VAL A 286 -0.09 18.21 25.99
CA VAL A 286 -0.52 17.98 27.39
C VAL A 286 0.46 17.07 28.14
N GLU A 287 1.39 16.41 27.46
CA GLU A 287 2.36 15.48 28.06
C GLU A 287 3.78 16.06 28.19
N THR A 288 3.98 17.35 27.89
CA THR A 288 5.21 18.10 28.15
C THR A 288 4.97 19.18 29.19
#